data_af00820b64377ad09b64232348334a00
#
_entry.id   af00820b64377ad09b64232348334a00
#
_cell.length_a   1.000
_cell.length_b   1.000
_cell.length_c   1.000
_cell.angle_alpha   90.00
_cell.angle_beta   90.00
_cell.angle_gamma   90.00
#
_symmetry.space_group_name_H-M   'P 1'
#
loop_
_entity.id
_entity.type
_entity.pdbx_description
1 polymer ?
#
loop_
_entity_poly.entity_id
_entity_poly.type
_entity_poly.pdbx_seq_one_letter_code
_entity_poly.pdbx_strand_id
1 'polypeptide(L)'
;MALVVIQFFPVTLNESDTVPQSDFMIVNQVPATINNQLQVSCYDCHSNNTDYPWYSKIQPAAWYLEDHIKEGRDELNFNEWDTYSSRRKNSKLRSIIKQIESGEMPLDSYTLIHGGARLDSTAVKEIIGYMESLQKN
;
A
#
# COMPACT_ATOMS: atom_id res chain seq x y z
N MET A 1 -33.50 -8.78 -1.16
CA MET A 1 -33.74 -7.72 -2.17
C MET A 1 -32.68 -6.60 -2.10
N ALA A 2 -32.36 -6.02 -0.91
CA ALA A 2 -31.34 -4.95 -0.81
C ALA A 2 -29.98 -5.34 -1.37
N LEU A 3 -29.49 -6.55 -1.09
CA LEU A 3 -28.20 -7.06 -1.59
C LEU A 3 -28.09 -7.12 -3.12
N VAL A 4 -29.21 -7.30 -3.81
CA VAL A 4 -29.25 -7.31 -5.28
C VAL A 4 -29.19 -5.89 -5.81
N VAL A 5 -29.90 -4.96 -5.19
CA VAL A 5 -29.95 -3.55 -5.62
C VAL A 5 -28.59 -2.88 -5.51
N ILE A 6 -27.85 -3.12 -4.43
CA ILE A 6 -26.53 -2.49 -4.24
C ILE A 6 -25.48 -2.95 -5.28
N GLN A 7 -25.67 -4.08 -5.97
CA GLN A 7 -24.75 -4.53 -7.03
C GLN A 7 -24.75 -3.59 -8.25
N PHE A 8 -25.78 -2.78 -8.43
CA PHE A 8 -25.87 -1.82 -9.53
C PHE A 8 -25.12 -0.50 -9.28
N PHE A 9 -24.47 -0.36 -8.13
CA PHE A 9 -23.65 0.80 -7.79
C PHE A 9 -22.15 0.43 -7.82
N PRO A 10 -21.53 0.43 -9.00
CA PRO A 10 -20.12 0.06 -9.14
C PRO A 10 -19.19 1.09 -8.49
N VAL A 11 -17.97 0.68 -8.18
CA VAL A 11 -16.88 1.54 -7.73
C VAL A 11 -15.97 1.89 -8.89
N THR A 12 -15.21 2.98 -8.75
CA THR A 12 -14.14 3.32 -9.68
C THR A 12 -12.86 2.62 -9.21
N LEU A 13 -12.32 1.75 -10.07
CA LEU A 13 -11.14 0.97 -9.74
C LEU A 13 -9.86 1.83 -9.77
N ASN A 14 -8.95 1.53 -8.84
CA ASN A 14 -7.61 2.12 -8.79
C ASN A 14 -6.66 1.30 -9.69
N GLU A 15 -6.67 1.60 -10.96
CA GLU A 15 -5.85 0.90 -11.98
C GLU A 15 -5.04 1.90 -12.78
N SER A 16 -3.80 1.55 -13.07
CA SER A 16 -2.89 2.31 -13.92
C SER A 16 -2.04 1.35 -14.74
N ASP A 17 -1.91 1.62 -16.02
CA ASP A 17 -1.08 0.82 -16.95
C ASP A 17 0.41 1.15 -16.84
N THR A 18 0.77 2.17 -16.07
CA THR A 18 2.15 2.66 -16.00
C THR A 18 2.60 2.93 -14.57
N VAL A 19 3.88 2.63 -14.29
CA VAL A 19 4.56 3.05 -13.07
C VAL A 19 5.32 4.34 -13.37
N PRO A 20 5.02 5.47 -12.70
CA PRO A 20 5.68 6.74 -12.97
C PRO A 20 7.13 6.74 -12.48
N GLN A 21 7.97 7.57 -13.09
CA GLN A 21 9.39 7.72 -12.70
C GLN A 21 9.57 8.29 -11.28
N SER A 22 8.51 8.88 -10.73
CA SER A 22 8.45 9.36 -9.33
C SER A 22 8.22 8.28 -8.29
N ASP A 23 8.09 7.01 -8.73
CA ASP A 23 7.83 5.87 -7.86
C ASP A 23 8.98 5.61 -6.87
N PHE A 24 8.61 5.26 -5.63
CA PHE A 24 9.54 4.98 -4.53
C PHE A 24 10.61 3.93 -4.89
N MET A 25 10.20 2.84 -5.55
CA MET A 25 11.11 1.76 -5.94
C MET A 25 12.15 2.22 -6.94
N ILE A 26 11.74 3.06 -7.89
CA ILE A 26 12.61 3.59 -8.96
C ILE A 26 13.57 4.61 -8.38
N VAL A 27 13.05 5.61 -7.66
CA VAL A 27 13.82 6.73 -7.12
C VAL A 27 14.90 6.28 -6.14
N ASN A 28 14.57 5.30 -5.29
CA ASN A 28 15.49 4.82 -4.27
C ASN A 28 16.28 3.57 -4.70
N GLN A 29 16.06 3.06 -5.92
CA GLN A 29 16.69 1.82 -6.41
C GLN A 29 16.56 0.68 -5.40
N VAL A 30 15.32 0.44 -4.94
CA VAL A 30 15.01 -0.47 -3.84
C VAL A 30 15.50 -1.87 -4.13
N PRO A 31 16.25 -2.53 -3.22
CA PRO A 31 16.71 -3.91 -3.40
C PRO A 31 15.55 -4.87 -3.64
N ALA A 32 15.78 -5.89 -4.47
CA ALA A 32 14.73 -6.81 -4.92
C ALA A 32 13.93 -7.47 -3.78
N THR A 33 14.59 -7.82 -2.68
CA THR A 33 13.94 -8.42 -1.50
C THR A 33 12.94 -7.45 -0.87
N ILE A 34 13.35 -6.21 -0.62
CA ILE A 34 12.50 -5.15 -0.04
C ILE A 34 11.38 -4.78 -1.02
N ASN A 35 11.73 -4.65 -2.32
CA ASN A 35 10.76 -4.36 -3.38
C ASN A 35 9.62 -5.39 -3.35
N ASN A 36 9.94 -6.67 -3.35
CA ASN A 36 8.95 -7.75 -3.35
C ASN A 36 8.05 -7.71 -2.11
N GLN A 37 8.62 -7.47 -0.93
CA GLN A 37 7.87 -7.34 0.32
C GLN A 37 6.89 -6.17 0.28
N LEU A 38 7.34 -4.99 -0.18
CA LEU A 38 6.50 -3.79 -0.28
C LEU A 38 5.41 -3.94 -1.34
N GLN A 39 5.70 -4.58 -2.49
CA GLN A 39 4.71 -4.85 -3.53
C GLN A 39 3.55 -5.67 -2.99
N VAL A 40 3.86 -6.77 -2.30
CA VAL A 40 2.84 -7.70 -1.80
C VAL A 40 2.07 -7.15 -0.60
N SER A 41 2.72 -6.37 0.27
CA SER A 41 2.15 -5.97 1.56
C SER A 41 1.60 -4.54 1.60
N CYS A 42 2.00 -3.66 0.68
CA CYS A 42 1.73 -2.23 0.79
C CYS A 42 1.14 -1.60 -0.47
N TYR A 43 1.63 -1.99 -1.66
CA TYR A 43 1.32 -1.30 -2.91
C TYR A 43 -0.14 -1.37 -3.34
N ASP A 44 -0.88 -2.42 -2.97
CA ASP A 44 -2.30 -2.52 -3.30
C ASP A 44 -3.14 -1.34 -2.77
N CYS A 45 -2.77 -0.82 -1.59
CA CYS A 45 -3.45 0.34 -1.00
C CYS A 45 -2.67 1.65 -1.14
N HIS A 46 -1.35 1.59 -1.36
CA HIS A 46 -0.46 2.75 -1.34
C HIS A 46 0.20 3.05 -2.70
N SER A 47 -0.44 2.65 -3.80
CA SER A 47 -0.01 2.98 -5.17
C SER A 47 -1.21 3.33 -6.07
N ASN A 48 -0.93 3.71 -7.31
CA ASN A 48 -1.96 3.99 -8.32
C ASN A 48 -2.48 2.72 -9.01
N ASN A 49 -2.03 1.55 -8.60
CA ASN A 49 -2.43 0.29 -9.21
C ASN A 49 -2.63 -0.80 -8.17
N THR A 50 -3.85 -1.26 -8.02
CA THR A 50 -4.26 -2.31 -7.10
C THR A 50 -4.47 -3.62 -7.87
N ASP A 51 -3.93 -4.73 -7.35
CA ASP A 51 -4.26 -6.07 -7.83
C ASP A 51 -5.57 -6.53 -7.18
N TYR A 52 -6.66 -6.42 -7.94
CA TYR A 52 -8.01 -6.60 -7.41
C TYR A 52 -8.37 -8.07 -7.23
N PRO A 53 -8.71 -8.49 -6.00
CA PRO A 53 -9.21 -9.83 -5.74
C PRO A 53 -10.64 -10.03 -6.28
N TRP A 54 -11.08 -11.29 -6.39
CA TRP A 54 -12.39 -11.62 -6.93
C TRP A 54 -13.57 -10.94 -6.19
N TYR A 55 -13.46 -10.72 -4.89
CA TYR A 55 -14.51 -10.09 -4.08
C TYR A 55 -14.65 -8.58 -4.30
N SER A 56 -13.70 -7.96 -4.98
CA SER A 56 -13.78 -6.54 -5.36
C SER A 56 -14.93 -6.22 -6.32
N LYS A 57 -15.57 -7.25 -6.86
CA LYS A 57 -16.74 -7.15 -7.76
C LYS A 57 -18.07 -7.31 -7.03
N ILE A 58 -18.05 -7.52 -5.72
CA ILE A 58 -19.25 -7.85 -4.93
C ILE A 58 -19.45 -6.80 -3.86
N GLN A 59 -20.60 -6.10 -3.88
CA GLN A 59 -20.98 -5.15 -2.84
C GLN A 59 -21.53 -5.89 -1.60
N PRO A 60 -21.25 -5.39 -0.38
CA PRO A 60 -20.55 -4.15 -0.02
C PRO A 60 -19.02 -4.27 0.08
N ALA A 61 -18.43 -5.45 -0.17
CA ALA A 61 -16.99 -5.66 -0.05
C ALA A 61 -16.18 -4.74 -0.97
N ALA A 62 -16.68 -4.47 -2.19
CA ALA A 62 -16.05 -3.56 -3.12
C ALA A 62 -15.96 -2.13 -2.55
N TRP A 63 -17.02 -1.61 -1.94
CA TRP A 63 -17.01 -0.27 -1.33
C TRP A 63 -16.02 -0.18 -0.17
N TYR A 64 -16.01 -1.19 0.70
CA TYR A 64 -15.06 -1.26 1.81
C TYR A 64 -13.61 -1.25 1.34
N LEU A 65 -13.30 -2.04 0.30
CA LEU A 65 -11.97 -2.11 -0.28
C LEU A 65 -11.54 -0.77 -0.88
N GLU A 66 -12.42 -0.14 -1.67
CA GLU A 66 -12.11 1.15 -2.31
C GLU A 66 -11.91 2.29 -1.30
N ASP A 67 -12.68 2.32 -0.23
CA ASP A 67 -12.47 3.30 0.86
C ASP A 67 -11.08 3.15 1.47
N HIS A 68 -10.63 1.92 1.75
CA HIS A 68 -9.30 1.66 2.29
C HIS A 68 -8.17 2.00 1.31
N ILE A 69 -8.35 1.69 0.02
CA ILE A 69 -7.40 2.06 -1.03
C ILE A 69 -7.28 3.57 -1.13
N LYS A 70 -8.41 4.28 -1.13
CA LYS A 70 -8.43 5.73 -1.19
C LYS A 70 -7.75 6.36 0.03
N GLU A 71 -8.11 5.94 1.24
CA GLU A 71 -7.47 6.41 2.47
C GLU A 71 -5.97 6.12 2.48
N GLY A 72 -5.58 4.91 2.08
CA GLY A 72 -4.18 4.52 1.98
C GLY A 72 -3.38 5.43 1.04
N ARG A 73 -3.92 5.71 -0.13
CA ARG A 73 -3.29 6.60 -1.12
C ARG A 73 -3.23 8.06 -0.66
N ASP A 74 -4.26 8.54 0.01
CA ASP A 74 -4.30 9.91 0.53
C ASP A 74 -3.24 10.11 1.62
N GLU A 75 -3.02 9.10 2.46
CA GLU A 75 -1.98 9.12 3.48
C GLU A 75 -0.57 8.93 2.91
N LEU A 76 -0.39 7.98 2.01
CA LEU A 76 0.88 7.64 1.38
C LEU A 76 0.64 7.06 0.00
N ASN A 77 1.20 7.67 -1.03
CA ASN A 77 1.24 7.13 -2.38
C ASN A 77 2.69 6.94 -2.83
N PHE A 78 3.15 5.72 -2.92
CA PHE A 78 4.51 5.39 -3.35
C PHE A 78 4.81 5.82 -4.78
N ASN A 79 3.81 5.86 -5.66
CA ASN A 79 4.00 6.33 -7.03
C ASN A 79 4.30 7.83 -7.13
N GLU A 80 3.92 8.60 -6.12
CA GLU A 80 4.16 10.05 -6.04
C GLU A 80 5.40 10.42 -5.20
N TRP A 81 6.21 9.46 -4.82
CA TRP A 81 7.29 9.63 -3.85
C TRP A 81 8.21 10.80 -4.17
N ASP A 82 8.65 10.95 -5.40
CA ASP A 82 9.58 12.02 -5.77
C ASP A 82 8.93 13.41 -5.84
N THR A 83 7.61 13.47 -5.84
CA THR A 83 6.87 14.74 -5.76
C THR A 83 6.85 15.31 -4.34
N TYR A 84 7.15 14.49 -3.32
CA TYR A 84 7.16 14.92 -1.93
C TYR A 84 8.42 15.74 -1.62
N SER A 85 8.26 16.82 -0.86
CA SER A 85 9.40 17.55 -0.30
C SER A 85 10.23 16.65 0.63
N SER A 86 11.50 16.96 0.83
CA SER A 86 12.38 16.21 1.75
C SER A 86 11.80 16.09 3.15
N ARG A 87 11.17 17.15 3.65
CA ARG A 87 10.47 17.12 4.95
C ARG A 87 9.33 16.12 4.95
N ARG A 88 8.52 16.08 3.87
CA ARG A 88 7.38 15.14 3.73
C ARG A 88 7.88 13.71 3.58
N LYS A 89 8.92 13.48 2.77
CA LYS A 89 9.56 12.15 2.65
C LYS A 89 10.00 11.63 4.02
N ASN A 90 10.74 12.42 4.79
CA ASN A 90 11.16 12.01 6.14
C ASN A 90 10.00 11.76 7.09
N SER A 91 8.93 12.54 7.01
CA SER A 91 7.71 12.32 7.80
C SER A 91 7.04 11.00 7.43
N LYS A 92 6.94 10.69 6.13
CA LYS A 92 6.36 9.42 5.64
C LYS A 92 7.22 8.21 6.06
N LEU A 93 8.54 8.30 5.96
CA LEU A 93 9.44 7.22 6.42
C LEU A 93 9.25 6.92 7.91
N ARG A 94 9.16 7.93 8.77
CA ARG A 94 8.88 7.73 10.19
C ARG A 94 7.50 7.10 10.43
N SER A 95 6.49 7.53 9.67
CA SER A 95 5.15 6.96 9.76
C SER A 95 5.12 5.50 9.36
N ILE A 96 5.79 5.13 8.25
CA ILE A 96 5.92 3.74 7.80
C ILE A 96 6.54 2.87 8.89
N ILE A 97 7.68 3.29 9.44
CA ILE A 97 8.38 2.58 10.51
C ILE A 97 7.44 2.36 11.70
N LYS A 98 6.80 3.43 12.18
CA LYS A 98 5.91 3.37 13.34
C LYS A 98 4.72 2.43 13.12
N GLN A 99 4.10 2.48 11.96
CA GLN A 99 2.93 1.66 11.60
C GLN A 99 3.28 0.17 11.50
N ILE A 100 4.47 -0.14 10.98
CA ILE A 100 4.98 -1.53 10.92
C ILE A 100 5.37 -2.03 12.30
N GLU A 101 6.06 -1.23 13.12
CA GLU A 101 6.46 -1.58 14.49
C GLU A 101 5.25 -1.83 15.40
N SER A 102 4.20 -1.03 15.28
CA SER A 102 2.98 -1.18 16.08
C SER A 102 2.07 -2.31 15.58
N GLY A 103 2.35 -2.87 14.39
CA GLY A 103 1.52 -3.88 13.76
C GLY A 103 0.20 -3.34 13.18
N GLU A 104 0.07 -2.01 13.04
CA GLU A 104 -1.10 -1.40 12.39
C GLU A 104 -1.11 -1.61 10.88
N MET A 105 0.08 -1.75 10.28
CA MET A 105 0.26 -2.04 8.85
C MET A 105 1.17 -3.26 8.65
N PRO A 106 0.83 -4.13 7.69
CA PRO A 106 -0.40 -4.19 6.88
C PRO A 106 -1.65 -4.42 7.73
N LEU A 107 -2.83 -3.94 7.28
CA LEU A 107 -4.10 -4.10 7.99
C LEU A 107 -4.43 -5.59 8.21
N ASP A 108 -4.89 -5.95 9.40
CA ASP A 108 -5.30 -7.32 9.74
C ASP A 108 -6.42 -7.83 8.83
N SER A 109 -7.38 -6.97 8.49
CA SER A 109 -8.47 -7.30 7.56
C SER A 109 -7.94 -7.66 6.16
N TYR A 110 -6.88 -7.02 5.71
CA TYR A 110 -6.23 -7.31 4.43
C TYR A 110 -5.43 -8.63 4.51
N THR A 111 -4.58 -8.79 5.52
CA THR A 111 -3.73 -9.98 5.67
C THR A 111 -4.51 -11.25 6.02
N LEU A 112 -5.73 -11.12 6.54
CA LEU A 112 -6.62 -12.27 6.79
C LEU A 112 -6.98 -12.99 5.49
N ILE A 113 -7.21 -12.24 4.41
CA ILE A 113 -7.57 -12.78 3.10
C ILE A 113 -6.32 -12.96 2.23
N HIS A 114 -5.34 -12.07 2.36
CA HIS A 114 -4.07 -12.09 1.62
C HIS A 114 -2.93 -12.53 2.55
N GLY A 115 -2.89 -13.82 2.89
CA GLY A 115 -1.89 -14.37 3.83
C GLY A 115 -0.43 -14.10 3.43
N GLY A 116 -0.15 -14.01 2.13
CA GLY A 116 1.18 -13.65 1.61
C GLY A 116 1.61 -12.19 1.87
N ALA A 117 0.67 -11.32 2.23
CA ALA A 117 0.95 -9.92 2.57
C ALA A 117 1.37 -9.72 4.03
N ARG A 118 1.29 -10.76 4.85
CA ARG A 118 1.72 -10.70 6.26
C ARG A 118 3.24 -10.64 6.34
N LEU A 119 3.74 -9.63 7.04
CA LEU A 119 5.16 -9.47 7.30
C LEU A 119 5.60 -10.35 8.50
N ASP A 120 6.57 -11.20 8.29
CA ASP A 120 7.24 -11.91 9.39
C ASP A 120 8.28 -11.00 10.08
N SER A 121 8.86 -11.48 11.18
CA SER A 121 9.81 -10.70 11.95
C SER A 121 11.09 -10.33 11.19
N THR A 122 11.48 -11.11 10.20
CA THR A 122 12.63 -10.84 9.34
C THR A 122 12.29 -9.73 8.35
N ALA A 123 11.18 -9.84 7.65
CA ALA A 123 10.68 -8.80 6.72
C ALA A 123 10.48 -7.46 7.42
N VAL A 124 9.89 -7.46 8.63
CA VAL A 124 9.73 -6.25 9.45
C VAL A 124 11.08 -5.57 9.70
N LYS A 125 12.09 -6.32 10.15
CA LYS A 125 13.43 -5.77 10.41
C LYS A 125 14.12 -5.24 9.17
N GLU A 126 14.00 -5.94 8.05
CA GLU A 126 14.60 -5.55 6.77
C GLU A 126 13.98 -4.26 6.25
N ILE A 127 12.64 -4.16 6.24
CA ILE A 127 11.94 -2.97 5.79
C ILE A 127 12.26 -1.77 6.70
N ILE A 128 12.18 -1.93 8.01
CA ILE A 128 12.48 -0.86 8.96
C ILE A 128 13.92 -0.38 8.79
N GLY A 129 14.89 -1.28 8.76
CA GLY A 129 16.30 -0.93 8.56
C GLY A 129 16.55 -0.20 7.25
N TYR A 130 15.86 -0.60 6.18
CA TYR A 130 15.92 0.10 4.90
C TYR A 130 15.33 1.52 4.98
N MET A 131 14.13 1.67 5.57
CA MET A 131 13.48 2.99 5.73
C MET A 131 14.32 3.92 6.59
N GLU A 132 14.95 3.41 7.68
CA GLU A 132 15.87 4.17 8.52
C GLU A 132 17.11 4.64 7.74
N SER A 133 17.63 3.80 6.84
CA SER A 133 18.78 4.16 6.00
C SER A 133 18.49 5.34 5.07
N LEU A 134 17.25 5.46 4.60
CA LEU A 134 16.80 6.57 3.77
C LEU A 134 16.60 7.88 4.54
N GLN A 135 16.36 7.82 5.84
CA GLN A 135 16.22 9.03 6.69
C GLN A 135 17.54 9.76 6.93
N LYS A 136 18.66 9.09 6.74
CA LYS A 136 20.01 9.65 7.03
C LYS A 136 20.58 10.51 5.89
N ASN A 137 19.84 10.60 4.80
CA ASN A 137 20.14 11.46 3.66
C ASN A 137 19.16 12.64 3.62
#